data_7f000f0c3fbde80f1aef8952e53fd56e
#
_entry.id   7f000f0c3fbde80f1aef8952e53fd56e
#
_cell.length_a   1.000
_cell.length_b   1.000
_cell.length_c   1.000
_cell.angle_alpha   90.00
_cell.angle_beta   90.00
_cell.angle_gamma   90.00
#
_symmetry.space_group_name_H-M   'P 1'
#
loop_
_entity.id
_entity.type
_entity.pdbx_description
1 polymer ?
#
loop_
_entity_poly.entity_id
_entity_poly.type
_entity_poly.pdbx_seq_one_letter_code
_entity_poly.pdbx_strand_id
1 'polypeptide(L)'
;MTVNILPKVPTLRRGYRFQFEPAQGCHVLLYPEGMIKLNDSAAEILKRVDGASSVGGIVAELQASFPGAEGIEEDILAFVEVAVERFWIELR
;
A
#
# COMPACT_ATOMS: atom_id res chain seq x y z
N MET A 1 -9.17 -20.99 0.76
CA MET A 1 -7.71 -21.21 0.96
C MET A 1 -6.99 -19.88 0.92
N THR A 2 -6.17 -19.65 1.90
CA THR A 2 -5.42 -18.42 2.00
C THR A 2 -4.12 -18.52 1.21
N VAL A 3 -3.89 -17.59 0.31
CA VAL A 3 -2.63 -17.52 -0.43
C VAL A 3 -1.65 -16.70 0.40
N ASN A 4 -0.45 -17.23 0.61
CA ASN A 4 0.58 -16.47 1.32
C ASN A 4 1.17 -15.41 0.40
N ILE A 5 0.86 -14.15 0.66
CA ILE A 5 1.33 -13.03 -0.15
C ILE A 5 2.59 -12.35 0.39
N LEU A 6 3.08 -12.77 1.56
CA LEU A 6 4.25 -12.14 2.15
C LEU A 6 5.49 -12.10 1.24
N PRO A 7 5.80 -13.15 0.45
CA PRO A 7 6.94 -13.06 -0.48
C PRO A 7 6.65 -12.33 -1.78
N LYS A 8 5.39 -11.97 -2.02
CA LYS A 8 5.03 -11.27 -3.25
C LYS A 8 5.47 -9.82 -3.20
N VAL A 9 5.78 -9.26 -4.37
CA VAL A 9 6.23 -7.88 -4.49
C VAL A 9 5.12 -7.04 -5.08
N PRO A 10 4.56 -6.09 -4.32
CA PRO A 10 3.50 -5.23 -4.85
C PRO A 10 4.08 -4.12 -5.73
N THR A 11 3.35 -3.79 -6.80
CA THR A 11 3.68 -2.67 -7.66
C THR A 11 2.40 -1.93 -8.00
N LEU A 12 2.49 -0.61 -8.18
CA LEU A 12 1.33 0.16 -8.66
C LEU A 12 0.99 -0.28 -10.07
N ARG A 13 -0.28 -0.42 -10.33
CA ARG A 13 -0.72 -0.76 -11.68
C ARG A 13 -0.51 0.44 -12.61
N ARG A 14 -0.33 0.13 -13.89
CA ARG A 14 -0.13 1.13 -14.91
C ARG A 14 -1.29 2.14 -14.91
N GLY A 15 -0.96 3.40 -14.97
CA GLY A 15 -1.97 4.47 -14.96
C GLY A 15 -2.26 5.04 -13.59
N TYR A 16 -1.76 4.41 -12.53
CA TYR A 16 -1.93 4.93 -11.17
C TYR A 16 -0.68 5.66 -10.72
N ARG A 17 -0.88 6.77 -10.01
CA ARG A 17 0.21 7.58 -9.48
C ARG A 17 -0.04 7.89 -8.01
N PHE A 18 0.94 7.65 -7.17
CA PHE A 18 0.86 7.95 -5.75
C PHE A 18 1.61 9.25 -5.48
N GLN A 19 0.95 10.22 -4.87
CA GLN A 19 1.61 11.49 -4.55
C GLN A 19 0.90 12.19 -3.39
N PHE A 20 1.62 13.13 -2.76
CA PHE A 20 1.03 14.02 -1.79
C PHE A 20 0.32 15.16 -2.52
N GLU A 21 -0.92 15.44 -2.13
CA GLU A 21 -1.69 16.52 -2.75
C GLU A 21 -1.89 17.65 -1.74
N PRO A 22 -1.14 18.77 -1.90
CA PRO A 22 -1.24 19.87 -0.93
C PRO A 22 -2.63 20.45 -0.80
N ALA A 23 -3.39 20.53 -1.90
CA ALA A 23 -4.75 21.08 -1.86
C ALA A 23 -5.68 20.22 -1.01
N GLN A 24 -5.41 18.92 -0.90
CA GLN A 24 -6.21 18.01 -0.09
C GLN A 24 -5.60 17.78 1.30
N GLY A 25 -4.33 18.14 1.48
CA GLY A 25 -3.62 17.92 2.74
C GLY A 25 -3.34 16.45 3.03
N CYS A 26 -3.34 15.60 2.03
CA CYS A 26 -3.12 14.17 2.21
C CYS A 26 -2.52 13.54 0.95
N HIS A 27 -2.07 12.29 1.09
CA HIS A 27 -1.63 11.52 -0.05
C HIS A 27 -2.84 11.00 -0.83
N VAL A 28 -2.67 10.84 -2.12
CA VAL A 28 -3.72 10.38 -3.01
C VAL A 28 -3.17 9.40 -4.04
N LEU A 29 -4.07 8.58 -4.59
CA LEU A 29 -3.82 7.84 -5.82
C LEU A 29 -4.55 8.55 -6.94
N LEU A 30 -3.80 8.92 -7.96
CA LEU A 30 -4.36 9.54 -9.17
C LEU A 30 -4.48 8.48 -10.26
N TYR A 31 -5.58 8.52 -10.99
CA TYR A 31 -5.79 7.64 -12.13
C TYR A 31 -6.62 8.40 -13.17
N PRO A 32 -6.74 7.88 -14.41
CA PRO A 32 -7.40 8.67 -15.48
C PRO A 32 -8.80 9.18 -15.15
N GLU A 33 -9.58 8.40 -14.39
CA GLU A 33 -10.97 8.76 -14.09
C GLU A 33 -11.12 9.57 -12.81
N GLY A 34 -10.05 9.80 -12.04
CA GLY A 34 -10.20 10.54 -10.81
C GLY A 34 -9.06 10.41 -9.81
N MET A 35 -9.42 10.60 -8.55
CA MET A 35 -8.47 10.66 -7.45
C MET A 35 -9.06 9.93 -6.23
N ILE A 36 -8.23 9.17 -5.55
CA ILE A 36 -8.62 8.48 -4.32
C ILE A 36 -7.80 9.07 -3.18
N LYS A 37 -8.50 9.63 -2.19
CA LYS A 37 -7.83 10.13 -0.98
C LYS A 37 -7.45 8.96 -0.09
N LEU A 38 -6.25 9.02 0.46
CA LEU A 38 -5.71 7.95 1.30
C LEU A 38 -5.58 8.43 2.74
N ASN A 39 -5.88 7.54 3.68
CA ASN A 39 -5.58 7.82 5.07
C ASN A 39 -4.09 7.60 5.34
N ASP A 40 -3.64 7.95 6.54
CA ASP A 40 -2.22 7.88 6.88
C ASP A 40 -1.68 6.46 6.78
N SER A 41 -2.45 5.47 7.21
CA SER A 41 -2.02 4.07 7.15
C SER A 41 -1.81 3.60 5.72
N ALA A 42 -2.76 3.90 4.84
CA ALA A 42 -2.65 3.54 3.42
C ALA A 42 -1.45 4.24 2.77
N ALA A 43 -1.24 5.51 3.11
CA ALA A 43 -0.11 6.26 2.57
C ALA A 43 1.22 5.65 3.01
N GLU A 44 1.34 5.23 4.28
CA GLU A 44 2.57 4.62 4.76
C GLU A 44 2.88 3.32 4.04
N ILE A 45 1.86 2.55 3.71
CA ILE A 45 2.04 1.31 2.96
C ILE A 45 2.47 1.62 1.52
N LEU A 46 1.75 2.53 0.86
CA LEU A 46 2.03 2.84 -0.55
C LEU A 46 3.37 3.54 -0.76
N LYS A 47 3.87 4.27 0.23
CA LYS A 47 5.21 4.87 0.16
C LYS A 47 6.29 3.80 -0.05
N ARG A 48 6.02 2.57 0.37
CA ARG A 48 6.98 1.47 0.32
C ARG A 48 6.75 0.52 -0.83
N VAL A 49 5.73 0.80 -1.66
CA VAL A 49 5.44 0.01 -2.85
C VAL A 49 6.32 0.54 -3.99
N ASP A 50 7.50 -0.03 -4.12
CA ASP A 50 8.53 0.44 -5.03
C ASP A 50 8.90 -0.57 -6.12
N GLY A 51 8.18 -1.69 -6.18
CA GLY A 51 8.47 -2.73 -7.15
C GLY A 51 9.63 -3.64 -6.78
N ALA A 52 10.23 -3.44 -5.61
CA ALA A 52 11.36 -4.22 -5.14
C ALA A 52 11.11 -4.88 -3.78
N SER A 53 10.41 -4.18 -2.89
CA SER A 53 10.11 -4.68 -1.54
C SER A 53 8.95 -5.64 -1.58
N SER A 54 9.08 -6.78 -0.90
CA SER A 54 7.97 -7.73 -0.74
C SER A 54 6.97 -7.20 0.29
N VAL A 55 5.77 -7.79 0.31
CA VAL A 55 4.78 -7.48 1.34
C VAL A 55 5.38 -7.70 2.72
N GLY A 56 6.08 -8.82 2.92
CA GLY A 56 6.75 -9.10 4.19
C GLY A 56 7.80 -8.07 4.56
N GLY A 57 8.54 -7.58 3.57
CA GLY A 57 9.52 -6.51 3.79
C GLY A 57 8.86 -5.21 4.23
N ILE A 58 7.70 -4.88 3.63
CA ILE A 58 6.93 -3.70 4.02
C ILE A 58 6.41 -3.86 5.44
N VAL A 59 5.91 -5.04 5.79
CA VAL A 59 5.45 -5.33 7.15
C VAL A 59 6.59 -5.09 8.15
N ALA A 60 7.76 -5.67 7.88
CA ALA A 60 8.91 -5.54 8.79
C ALA A 60 9.34 -4.09 8.95
N GLU A 61 9.37 -3.34 7.86
CA GLU A 61 9.76 -1.94 7.89
C GLU A 61 8.78 -1.09 8.70
N LEU A 62 7.48 -1.32 8.52
CA LEU A 62 6.47 -0.58 9.27
C LEU A 62 6.47 -0.96 10.74
N GLN A 63 6.69 -2.23 11.06
CA GLN A 63 6.82 -2.65 12.46
C GLN A 63 8.01 -1.98 13.14
N ALA A 64 9.12 -1.81 12.41
CA ALA A 64 10.28 -1.12 12.93
C ALA A 64 10.04 0.38 13.09
N SER A 65 9.28 0.98 12.17
CA SER A 65 9.00 2.42 12.21
C SER A 65 7.96 2.79 13.26
N PHE A 66 7.07 1.86 13.62
CA PHE A 66 5.98 2.11 14.57
C PHE A 66 5.95 1.01 15.63
N PRO A 67 6.98 0.96 16.49
CA PRO A 67 7.17 -0.18 17.40
C PRO A 67 6.08 -0.37 18.44
N GLY A 68 5.28 0.65 18.72
CA GLY A 68 4.19 0.53 19.68
C GLY A 68 2.85 0.14 19.08
N ALA A 69 2.76 0.04 17.75
CA ALA A 69 1.51 -0.25 17.09
C ALA A 69 1.24 -1.75 17.03
N GLU A 70 -0.02 -2.12 17.29
CA GLU A 70 -0.44 -3.51 17.22
C GLU A 70 -1.22 -3.75 15.93
N GLY A 71 -1.19 -4.99 15.44
CA GLY A 71 -1.98 -5.40 14.29
C GLY A 71 -1.49 -4.86 12.97
N ILE A 72 -0.23 -4.41 12.88
CA ILE A 72 0.31 -3.86 11.64
C ILE A 72 0.27 -4.87 10.50
N GLU A 73 0.67 -6.12 10.76
CA GLU A 73 0.68 -7.13 9.71
C GLU A 73 -0.72 -7.36 9.16
N GLU A 74 -1.71 -7.53 10.03
CA GLU A 74 -3.10 -7.75 9.63
C GLU A 74 -3.64 -6.57 8.83
N ASP A 75 -3.33 -5.36 9.28
CA ASP A 75 -3.78 -4.14 8.60
C ASP A 75 -3.18 -4.03 7.21
N ILE A 76 -1.89 -4.35 7.07
CA ILE A 76 -1.22 -4.30 5.78
C ILE A 76 -1.81 -5.35 4.84
N LEU A 77 -2.00 -6.58 5.34
CA LEU A 77 -2.56 -7.64 4.52
C LEU A 77 -3.97 -7.29 4.04
N ALA A 78 -4.78 -6.72 4.93
CA ALA A 78 -6.14 -6.30 4.56
C ALA A 78 -6.10 -5.19 3.50
N PHE A 79 -5.22 -4.21 3.67
CA PHE A 79 -5.09 -3.14 2.67
C PHE A 79 -4.63 -3.67 1.32
N VAL A 80 -3.63 -4.56 1.33
CA VAL A 80 -3.10 -5.13 0.09
C VAL A 80 -4.19 -5.90 -0.66
N GLU A 81 -4.99 -6.68 0.07
CA GLU A 81 -6.11 -7.41 -0.55
C GLU A 81 -7.08 -6.46 -1.23
N VAL A 82 -7.47 -5.38 -0.56
CA VAL A 82 -8.39 -4.39 -1.12
C VAL A 82 -7.76 -3.71 -2.34
N ALA A 83 -6.48 -3.33 -2.23
CA ALA A 83 -5.80 -2.65 -3.31
C ALA A 83 -5.67 -3.52 -4.56
N VAL A 84 -5.41 -4.82 -4.39
CA VAL A 84 -5.37 -5.76 -5.51
C VAL A 84 -6.76 -5.92 -6.12
N GLU A 85 -7.78 -6.09 -5.27
CA GLU A 85 -9.16 -6.26 -5.72
C GLU A 85 -9.65 -5.06 -6.52
N ARG A 86 -9.23 -3.86 -6.13
CA ARG A 86 -9.62 -2.63 -6.81
C ARG A 86 -8.69 -2.26 -7.97
N PHE A 87 -7.73 -3.11 -8.28
CA PHE A 87 -6.77 -2.91 -9.38
C PHE A 87 -5.87 -1.69 -9.19
N TRP A 88 -5.60 -1.30 -7.94
CA TRP A 88 -4.63 -0.24 -7.65
C TRP A 88 -3.20 -0.74 -7.75
N ILE A 89 -2.98 -1.96 -7.29
CA ILE A 89 -1.68 -2.61 -7.30
C ILE A 89 -1.82 -4.03 -7.84
N GLU A 90 -0.68 -4.60 -8.22
CA GLU A 90 -0.60 -6.02 -8.56
C GLU A 90 0.54 -6.65 -7.76
N LEU A 91 0.47 -7.95 -7.56
CA LEU A 91 1.48 -8.71 -6.83
C LEU A 91 2.26 -9.57 -7.80
N ARG A 92 3.59 -9.58 -7.65
CA ARG A 92 4.50 -10.35 -8.50
C ARG A 92 5.26 -11.41 -7.74
#